data_5d07ef7577189d39290c00f2867ce565
#
_entry.id   5d07ef7577189d39290c00f2867ce565
#
_cell.length_a   1.000
_cell.length_b   1.000
_cell.length_c   1.000
_cell.angle_alpha   90.00
_cell.angle_beta   90.00
_cell.angle_gamma   90.00
#
_symmetry.space_group_name_H-M   'P 1'
#
loop_
_entity.id
_entity.type
_entity.pdbx_description
1 polymer ?
#
loop_
_entity_poly.entity_id
_entity_poly.type
_entity_poly.pdbx_seq_one_letter_code
_entity_poly.pdbx_strand_id
1 'polypeptide(L)'
;KIVIGPVFHESLTYLDEMKDLTFLSLTNKTLDLPKNVISAGINSTSQFNTIKKFLETNKIKRTIFLTPIQDYEFEVKKGMKNSKIKIYKDYEYNTEPTKITKQIEEITNYKVRKRNLDDEINRIKNSNDPNKERKIKRLEKRYTLGGLNFDAVVISDFKENLRSVTTSLLYTDVLPKNKYFITLNQW
;
A
#
# COMPACT_ATOMS: atom_id res chain seq x y z
N LYS A 1 21.31 30.61 15.87
CA LYS A 1 20.15 31.21 15.17
C LYS A 1 19.38 30.10 14.44
N ILE A 2 18.04 30.20 14.34
CA ILE A 2 17.19 29.23 13.65
C ILE A 2 16.74 29.81 12.30
N VAL A 3 16.84 29.03 11.26
CA VAL A 3 16.40 29.35 9.90
C VAL A 3 15.31 28.34 9.52
N ILE A 4 14.14 28.78 9.03
CA ILE A 4 13.08 27.92 8.52
C ILE A 4 13.32 27.73 7.03
N GLY A 5 13.52 26.48 6.63
CA GLY A 5 13.88 26.06 5.27
C GLY A 5 15.22 25.32 5.26
N PRO A 6 15.67 24.87 4.10
CA PRO A 6 14.95 24.80 2.84
C PRO A 6 13.85 23.72 2.82
N VAL A 7 13.02 23.74 1.77
CA VAL A 7 11.96 22.74 1.56
C VAL A 7 12.51 21.52 0.85
N PHE A 8 13.33 21.74 -0.16
CA PHE A 8 13.84 20.65 -1.01
C PHE A 8 15.10 20.03 -0.42
N HIS A 9 15.17 18.70 -0.46
CA HIS A 9 16.31 17.94 0.06
C HIS A 9 17.64 18.32 -0.63
N GLU A 10 17.61 18.52 -1.92
CA GLU A 10 18.80 18.91 -2.70
C GLU A 10 19.43 20.23 -2.24
N SER A 11 18.60 21.11 -1.66
CA SER A 11 19.08 22.40 -1.12
C SER A 11 19.74 22.26 0.26
N LEU A 12 19.82 21.07 0.83
CA LEU A 12 20.50 20.79 2.10
C LEU A 12 22.02 20.65 1.94
N THR A 13 22.48 20.43 0.70
CA THR A 13 23.91 20.32 0.40
C THR A 13 24.64 21.58 0.87
N TYR A 14 25.76 21.41 1.57
CA TYR A 14 26.61 22.47 2.11
C TYR A 14 26.05 23.28 3.31
N LEU A 15 24.87 22.93 3.86
CA LEU A 15 24.37 23.63 5.06
C LEU A 15 25.20 23.33 6.31
N ASP A 16 25.92 22.21 6.35
CA ASP A 16 26.84 21.84 7.43
C ASP A 16 28.04 22.81 7.56
N GLU A 17 28.36 23.59 6.54
CA GLU A 17 29.36 24.66 6.58
C GLU A 17 28.91 25.83 7.48
N MET A 18 27.59 26.03 7.64
CA MET A 18 26.99 27.10 8.43
C MET A 18 26.78 26.71 9.89
N LYS A 19 27.86 26.40 10.62
CA LYS A 19 27.82 25.78 11.96
C LYS A 19 27.05 26.58 13.02
N ASP A 20 26.94 27.91 12.87
CA ASP A 20 26.23 28.79 13.82
C ASP A 20 24.71 28.86 13.57
N LEU A 21 24.23 28.19 12.55
CA LEU A 21 22.81 28.13 12.16
C LEU A 21 22.24 26.74 12.36
N THR A 22 21.04 26.71 12.87
CA THR A 22 20.20 25.48 12.87
C THR A 22 19.08 25.67 11.86
N PHE A 23 18.96 24.74 10.93
CA PHE A 23 17.94 24.77 9.89
C PHE A 23 16.77 23.86 10.28
N LEU A 24 15.55 24.40 10.21
CA LEU A 24 14.31 23.64 10.32
C LEU A 24 13.78 23.38 8.90
N SER A 25 14.21 22.28 8.30
CA SER A 25 13.85 21.92 6.94
C SER A 25 12.50 21.23 6.89
N LEU A 26 11.67 21.57 5.90
CA LEU A 26 10.39 20.95 5.64
C LEU A 26 10.49 19.73 4.72
N THR A 27 11.71 19.27 4.42
CA THR A 27 11.92 18.05 3.63
C THR A 27 11.31 16.83 4.31
N ASN A 28 10.77 15.95 3.50
CA ASN A 28 10.25 14.64 3.94
C ASN A 28 11.34 13.56 3.98
N LYS A 29 12.50 13.80 3.37
CA LYS A 29 13.64 12.88 3.38
C LYS A 29 14.43 13.04 4.68
N THR A 30 14.88 11.91 5.23
CA THR A 30 15.65 11.85 6.50
C THR A 30 17.02 11.20 6.32
N LEU A 31 17.42 10.90 5.08
CA LEU A 31 18.74 10.38 4.76
C LEU A 31 19.72 11.53 4.55
N ASP A 32 20.95 11.33 4.99
CA ASP A 32 22.08 12.22 4.77
C ASP A 32 21.82 13.69 5.16
N LEU A 33 21.08 13.89 6.25
CA LEU A 33 20.85 15.24 6.77
C LEU A 33 22.13 15.78 7.44
N PRO A 34 22.55 17.03 7.12
CA PRO A 34 23.57 17.71 7.87
C PRO A 34 23.24 17.81 9.35
N LYS A 35 24.27 17.82 10.22
CA LYS A 35 24.08 17.77 11.69
C LYS A 35 23.30 18.96 12.26
N ASN A 36 23.35 20.10 11.58
CA ASN A 36 22.64 21.33 11.93
C ASN A 36 21.27 21.47 11.27
N VAL A 37 20.77 20.39 10.63
CA VAL A 37 19.44 20.35 10.00
C VAL A 37 18.50 19.45 10.80
N ILE A 38 17.36 20.01 11.17
CA ILE A 38 16.23 19.30 11.79
C ILE A 38 15.14 19.14 10.73
N SER A 39 14.78 17.90 10.38
CA SER A 39 13.65 17.64 9.49
C SER A 39 12.32 17.82 10.24
N ALA A 40 11.51 18.76 9.78
CA ALA A 40 10.16 19.03 10.25
C ALA A 40 9.08 18.61 9.24
N GLY A 41 9.48 18.01 8.11
CA GLY A 41 8.57 17.49 7.11
C GLY A 41 7.89 16.18 7.53
N ILE A 42 6.81 15.86 6.82
CA ILE A 42 6.09 14.59 7.01
C ILE A 42 6.90 13.47 6.36
N ASN A 43 7.73 12.79 7.14
CA ASN A 43 8.56 11.69 6.68
C ASN A 43 7.84 10.33 6.74
N SER A 44 8.43 9.29 6.19
CA SER A 44 7.87 7.94 6.17
C SER A 44 7.52 7.42 7.57
N THR A 45 8.36 7.65 8.57
CA THR A 45 8.10 7.22 9.97
C THR A 45 6.83 7.87 10.53
N SER A 46 6.65 9.18 10.33
CA SER A 46 5.44 9.89 10.81
C SER A 46 4.18 9.41 10.11
N GLN A 47 4.26 9.11 8.81
CA GLN A 47 3.15 8.56 8.04
C GLN A 47 2.78 7.16 8.56
N PHE A 48 3.76 6.27 8.75
CA PHE A 48 3.48 4.93 9.29
C PHE A 48 2.97 4.96 10.73
N ASN A 49 3.39 5.92 11.56
CA ASN A 49 2.79 6.11 12.89
C ASN A 49 1.30 6.49 12.80
N THR A 50 0.94 7.34 11.83
CA THR A 50 -0.46 7.71 11.59
C THR A 50 -1.27 6.52 11.08
N ILE A 51 -0.72 5.76 10.12
CA ILE A 51 -1.35 4.53 9.61
C ILE A 51 -1.53 3.51 10.74
N LYS A 52 -0.50 3.29 11.56
CA LYS A 52 -0.58 2.41 12.73
C LYS A 52 -1.74 2.79 13.65
N LYS A 53 -1.82 4.07 14.03
CA LYS A 53 -2.92 4.56 14.86
C LYS A 53 -4.29 4.31 14.22
N PHE A 54 -4.42 4.54 12.92
CA PHE A 54 -5.65 4.25 12.17
C PHE A 54 -6.02 2.77 12.22
N LEU A 55 -5.05 1.88 11.95
CA LEU A 55 -5.27 0.43 11.97
C LEU A 55 -5.69 -0.07 13.36
N GLU A 56 -5.06 0.43 14.42
CA GLU A 56 -5.38 0.10 15.81
C GLU A 56 -6.77 0.59 16.20
N THR A 57 -7.11 1.84 15.89
CA THR A 57 -8.42 2.44 16.17
C THR A 57 -9.54 1.68 15.48
N ASN A 58 -9.34 1.25 14.24
CA ASN A 58 -10.33 0.49 13.45
C ASN A 58 -10.24 -1.03 13.66
N LYS A 59 -9.39 -1.51 14.59
CA LYS A 59 -9.20 -2.93 14.91
C LYS A 59 -8.85 -3.80 13.70
N ILE A 60 -8.12 -3.24 12.74
CA ILE A 60 -7.68 -3.93 11.52
C ILE A 60 -6.47 -4.80 11.86
N LYS A 61 -6.58 -6.12 11.66
CA LYS A 61 -5.56 -7.08 12.10
C LYS A 61 -4.65 -7.57 10.97
N ARG A 62 -5.19 -7.71 9.76
CA ARG A 62 -4.46 -8.30 8.63
C ARG A 62 -4.23 -7.21 7.58
N THR A 63 -3.14 -6.50 7.74
CA THR A 63 -2.71 -5.46 6.79
C THR A 63 -1.55 -5.98 5.96
N ILE A 64 -1.71 -5.99 4.66
CA ILE A 64 -0.62 -6.27 3.72
C ILE A 64 0.02 -4.96 3.27
N PHE A 65 1.32 -5.01 2.99
CA PHE A 65 2.07 -3.90 2.45
C PHE A 65 2.53 -4.27 1.04
N LEU A 66 2.39 -3.31 0.13
CA LEU A 66 2.88 -3.40 -1.24
C LEU A 66 3.96 -2.34 -1.41
N THR A 67 5.20 -2.81 -1.46
CA THR A 67 6.39 -1.96 -1.55
C THR A 67 7.03 -2.15 -2.94
N PRO A 68 7.19 -1.09 -3.75
CA PRO A 68 7.84 -1.21 -5.03
C PRO A 68 9.34 -1.38 -4.86
N ILE A 69 9.97 -2.16 -5.74
CA ILE A 69 11.43 -2.30 -5.83
C ILE A 69 11.97 -1.07 -6.55
N GLN A 70 12.28 -0.01 -5.79
CA GLN A 70 12.78 1.27 -6.30
C GLN A 70 13.70 1.96 -5.27
N ASP A 71 14.36 3.04 -5.66
CA ASP A 71 15.35 3.75 -4.85
C ASP A 71 14.85 4.22 -3.48
N TYR A 72 13.56 4.55 -3.36
CA TYR A 72 12.96 4.97 -2.08
C TYR A 72 12.48 3.81 -1.19
N GLU A 73 12.61 2.56 -1.62
CA GLU A 73 12.27 1.36 -0.84
C GLU A 73 12.93 1.38 0.54
N PHE A 74 14.18 1.80 0.60
CA PHE A 74 14.93 1.88 1.87
C PHE A 74 14.27 2.84 2.87
N GLU A 75 13.81 4.03 2.44
CA GLU A 75 13.11 4.97 3.32
C GLU A 75 11.77 4.43 3.82
N VAL A 76 11.04 3.75 2.94
CA VAL A 76 9.78 3.09 3.30
C VAL A 76 10.02 2.02 4.36
N LYS A 77 10.95 1.11 4.14
CA LYS A 77 11.31 0.04 5.09
C LYS A 77 11.82 0.59 6.41
N LYS A 78 12.64 1.62 6.38
CA LYS A 78 13.12 2.34 7.58
C LYS A 78 11.95 2.93 8.37
N GLY A 79 11.00 3.58 7.68
CA GLY A 79 9.81 4.14 8.30
C GLY A 79 8.92 3.07 8.93
N MET A 80 8.69 1.95 8.25
CA MET A 80 7.96 0.80 8.77
C MET A 80 8.61 0.26 10.05
N LYS A 81 9.93 0.05 10.04
CA LYS A 81 10.69 -0.43 11.19
C LYS A 81 10.64 0.54 12.38
N ASN A 82 10.86 1.82 12.14
CA ASN A 82 10.88 2.84 13.19
C ASN A 82 9.51 3.04 13.85
N SER A 83 8.42 2.97 13.07
CA SER A 83 7.05 3.08 13.59
C SER A 83 6.61 1.85 14.37
N LYS A 84 7.32 0.73 14.23
CA LYS A 84 6.91 -0.58 14.79
C LYS A 84 5.48 -0.94 14.40
N ILE A 85 5.08 -0.62 13.17
CA ILE A 85 3.76 -0.96 12.65
C ILE A 85 3.65 -2.48 12.49
N LYS A 86 2.49 -3.04 12.86
CA LYS A 86 2.26 -4.47 12.72
C LYS A 86 1.96 -4.83 11.28
N ILE A 87 2.82 -5.63 10.67
CA ILE A 87 2.70 -6.09 9.30
C ILE A 87 2.21 -7.53 9.32
N TYR A 88 1.13 -7.82 8.59
CA TYR A 88 0.67 -9.19 8.38
C TYR A 88 1.48 -9.88 7.29
N LYS A 89 1.65 -9.20 6.14
CA LYS A 89 2.55 -9.61 5.05
C LYS A 89 3.08 -8.39 4.34
N ASP A 90 4.34 -8.44 3.94
CA ASP A 90 5.00 -7.48 3.08
C ASP A 90 5.31 -8.12 1.74
N TYR A 91 4.94 -7.44 0.66
CA TYR A 91 5.15 -7.90 -0.71
C TYR A 91 5.92 -6.82 -1.48
N GLU A 92 7.11 -7.18 -1.89
CA GLU A 92 7.87 -6.40 -2.85
C GLU A 92 7.40 -6.73 -4.26
N TYR A 93 7.23 -5.73 -5.10
CA TYR A 93 6.78 -5.93 -6.46
C TYR A 93 7.58 -5.12 -7.47
N ASN A 94 7.70 -5.67 -8.67
CA ASN A 94 8.31 -5.01 -9.81
C ASN A 94 7.33 -4.01 -10.42
N THR A 95 7.78 -2.77 -10.65
CA THR A 95 6.95 -1.67 -11.15
C THR A 95 6.68 -1.70 -12.65
N GLU A 96 7.22 -2.67 -13.37
CA GLU A 96 6.89 -2.87 -14.79
C GLU A 96 5.40 -3.19 -14.96
N PRO A 97 4.64 -2.41 -15.75
CA PRO A 97 3.17 -2.53 -15.82
C PRO A 97 2.68 -3.94 -16.17
N THR A 98 3.39 -4.64 -17.05
CA THR A 98 3.05 -6.02 -17.45
C THR A 98 3.21 -7.04 -16.31
N LYS A 99 4.07 -6.75 -15.34
CA LYS A 99 4.34 -7.62 -14.19
C LYS A 99 3.45 -7.32 -13.00
N ILE A 100 3.07 -6.05 -12.81
CA ILE A 100 2.23 -5.61 -11.67
C ILE A 100 0.96 -6.45 -11.58
N THR A 101 0.18 -6.52 -12.66
CA THR A 101 -1.10 -7.24 -12.66
C THR A 101 -0.93 -8.70 -12.29
N LYS A 102 0.07 -9.38 -12.85
CA LYS A 102 0.37 -10.79 -12.56
C LYS A 102 0.72 -11.00 -11.08
N GLN A 103 1.55 -10.14 -10.52
CA GLN A 103 1.93 -10.21 -9.10
C GLN A 103 0.73 -9.95 -8.18
N ILE A 104 -0.13 -9.00 -8.53
CA ILE A 104 -1.37 -8.74 -7.78
C ILE A 104 -2.35 -9.92 -7.89
N GLU A 105 -2.45 -10.58 -9.04
CA GLU A 105 -3.23 -11.82 -9.18
C GLU A 105 -2.74 -12.92 -8.21
N GLU A 106 -1.43 -13.08 -8.08
CA GLU A 106 -0.81 -14.05 -7.17
C GLU A 106 -1.09 -13.68 -5.70
N ILE A 107 -0.86 -12.42 -5.30
CA ILE A 107 -1.08 -11.90 -3.94
C ILE A 107 -2.54 -12.08 -3.51
N THR A 108 -3.48 -11.87 -4.44
CA THR A 108 -4.91 -11.94 -4.18
C THR A 108 -5.52 -13.33 -4.40
N ASN A 109 -4.72 -14.31 -4.84
CA ASN A 109 -5.20 -15.63 -5.26
C ASN A 109 -6.33 -15.56 -6.30
N TYR A 110 -6.25 -14.58 -7.22
CA TYR A 110 -7.34 -14.27 -8.16
C TYR A 110 -7.78 -15.48 -8.99
N LYS A 111 -6.84 -16.23 -9.56
CA LYS A 111 -7.13 -17.41 -10.40
C LYS A 111 -7.89 -18.50 -9.63
N VAL A 112 -7.49 -18.73 -8.37
CA VAL A 112 -8.19 -19.70 -7.52
C VAL A 112 -9.61 -19.22 -7.20
N ARG A 113 -9.75 -17.95 -6.84
CA ARG A 113 -11.04 -17.35 -6.52
C ARG A 113 -11.99 -17.31 -7.73
N LYS A 114 -11.45 -17.11 -8.94
CA LYS A 114 -12.22 -17.18 -10.18
C LYS A 114 -12.67 -18.61 -10.45
N ARG A 115 -11.76 -19.58 -10.37
CA ARG A 115 -12.10 -21.01 -10.52
C ARG A 115 -13.17 -21.46 -9.51
N ASN A 116 -13.07 -21.03 -8.25
CA ASN A 116 -14.07 -21.33 -7.23
C ASN A 116 -15.48 -20.84 -7.62
N LEU A 117 -15.57 -19.69 -8.31
CA LEU A 117 -16.84 -19.17 -8.82
C LEU A 117 -17.40 -20.08 -9.91
N ASP A 118 -16.57 -20.47 -10.88
CA ASP A 118 -16.95 -21.33 -11.99
C ASP A 118 -17.38 -22.72 -11.48
N ASP A 119 -16.62 -23.28 -10.54
CA ASP A 119 -16.93 -24.58 -9.92
C ASP A 119 -18.27 -24.53 -9.16
N GLU A 120 -18.53 -23.47 -8.41
CA GLU A 120 -19.79 -23.31 -7.67
C GLU A 120 -20.99 -23.14 -8.61
N ILE A 121 -20.82 -22.35 -9.68
CA ILE A 121 -21.86 -22.22 -10.71
C ILE A 121 -22.17 -23.60 -11.32
N ASN A 122 -21.16 -24.40 -11.69
CA ASN A 122 -21.31 -25.71 -12.26
C ASN A 122 -21.96 -26.71 -11.27
N ARG A 123 -21.55 -26.63 -9.99
CA ARG A 123 -22.15 -27.45 -8.92
C ARG A 123 -23.67 -27.18 -8.80
N ILE A 124 -24.06 -25.90 -8.83
CA ILE A 124 -25.46 -25.52 -8.73
C ILE A 124 -26.25 -25.92 -10.00
N LYS A 125 -25.68 -25.75 -11.20
CA LYS A 125 -26.28 -26.18 -12.46
C LYS A 125 -26.65 -27.67 -12.43
N ASN A 126 -25.79 -28.50 -11.86
CA ASN A 126 -25.96 -29.96 -11.79
C ASN A 126 -26.76 -30.42 -10.54
N SER A 127 -27.23 -29.49 -9.70
CA SER A 127 -28.04 -29.82 -8.54
C SER A 127 -29.54 -29.84 -8.85
N ASN A 128 -30.29 -30.54 -8.01
CA ASN A 128 -31.77 -30.59 -8.06
C ASN A 128 -32.40 -29.42 -7.24
N ASP A 129 -31.65 -28.34 -6.98
CA ASP A 129 -32.12 -27.20 -6.18
C ASP A 129 -33.22 -26.43 -6.93
N PRO A 130 -34.44 -26.32 -6.39
CA PRO A 130 -35.54 -25.61 -7.05
C PRO A 130 -35.24 -24.11 -7.29
N ASN A 131 -34.31 -23.55 -6.58
CA ASN A 131 -33.89 -22.15 -6.70
C ASN A 131 -32.59 -21.97 -7.50
N LYS A 132 -32.14 -22.99 -8.24
CA LYS A 132 -30.84 -22.98 -8.94
C LYS A 132 -30.65 -21.77 -9.86
N GLU A 133 -31.66 -21.46 -10.68
CA GLU A 133 -31.57 -20.33 -11.62
C GLU A 133 -31.35 -18.98 -10.92
N ARG A 134 -32.07 -18.74 -9.82
CA ARG A 134 -31.89 -17.52 -9.02
C ARG A 134 -30.49 -17.45 -8.39
N LYS A 135 -29.97 -18.56 -7.90
CA LYS A 135 -28.61 -18.65 -7.32
C LYS A 135 -27.56 -18.44 -8.38
N ILE A 136 -27.68 -19.03 -9.56
CA ILE A 136 -26.76 -18.82 -10.69
C ILE A 136 -26.76 -17.37 -11.11
N LYS A 137 -27.90 -16.76 -11.38
CA LYS A 137 -27.99 -15.33 -11.74
C LYS A 137 -27.33 -14.40 -10.72
N ARG A 138 -27.33 -14.76 -9.43
CA ARG A 138 -26.65 -14.01 -8.38
C ARG A 138 -25.13 -14.20 -8.42
N LEU A 139 -24.66 -15.40 -8.74
CA LEU A 139 -23.24 -15.70 -8.85
C LEU A 139 -22.63 -15.10 -10.12
N GLU A 140 -23.33 -15.12 -11.24
CA GLU A 140 -22.90 -14.53 -12.52
C GLU A 140 -22.64 -13.00 -12.43
N LYS A 141 -23.21 -12.33 -11.42
CA LYS A 141 -22.93 -10.93 -11.12
C LYS A 141 -21.61 -10.70 -10.35
N ARG A 142 -20.91 -11.76 -10.00
CA ARG A 142 -19.63 -11.70 -9.28
C ARG A 142 -18.48 -11.97 -10.23
N TYR A 143 -17.32 -11.43 -9.91
CA TYR A 143 -16.10 -11.72 -10.65
C TYR A 143 -15.29 -12.86 -10.02
N THR A 144 -15.43 -13.05 -8.71
CA THR A 144 -14.72 -14.10 -7.96
C THR A 144 -15.57 -14.65 -6.82
N LEU A 145 -15.20 -15.85 -6.33
CA LEU A 145 -15.77 -16.46 -5.13
C LEU A 145 -14.67 -16.84 -4.14
N GLY A 146 -14.80 -16.39 -2.91
CA GLY A 146 -13.86 -16.63 -1.82
C GLY A 146 -13.38 -15.34 -1.17
N GLY A 147 -12.89 -15.48 0.05
CA GLY A 147 -12.37 -14.36 0.85
C GLY A 147 -10.94 -14.00 0.50
N LEU A 148 -10.58 -12.76 0.80
CA LEU A 148 -9.20 -12.30 0.84
C LEU A 148 -8.62 -12.50 2.24
N ASN A 149 -7.34 -12.84 2.31
CA ASN A 149 -6.66 -13.08 3.60
C ASN A 149 -6.20 -11.80 4.30
N PHE A 150 -6.64 -10.63 3.85
CA PHE A 150 -6.29 -9.34 4.43
C PHE A 150 -7.51 -8.41 4.52
N ASP A 151 -7.41 -7.43 5.39
CA ASP A 151 -8.48 -6.46 5.67
C ASP A 151 -8.13 -5.08 5.15
N ALA A 152 -6.83 -4.77 5.06
CA ALA A 152 -6.29 -3.52 4.53
C ALA A 152 -5.06 -3.78 3.65
N VAL A 153 -4.84 -2.88 2.70
CA VAL A 153 -3.63 -2.80 1.89
C VAL A 153 -3.02 -1.42 2.02
N VAL A 154 -1.74 -1.37 2.37
CA VAL A 154 -0.92 -0.16 2.33
C VAL A 154 -0.08 -0.21 1.06
N ILE A 155 -0.21 0.79 0.22
CA ILE A 155 0.50 0.88 -1.06
C ILE A 155 1.54 1.99 -0.92
N SER A 156 2.81 1.61 -0.91
CA SER A 156 3.94 2.53 -0.76
C SER A 156 4.46 2.99 -2.12
N ASP A 157 3.56 3.41 -3.00
CA ASP A 157 3.91 3.85 -4.36
C ASP A 157 3.14 5.10 -4.75
N PHE A 158 3.48 5.67 -5.92
CA PHE A 158 3.09 7.02 -6.28
C PHE A 158 2.76 7.12 -7.78
N LYS A 159 2.05 8.18 -8.15
CA LYS A 159 1.78 8.56 -9.55
C LYS A 159 1.23 7.37 -10.37
N GLU A 160 1.85 7.08 -11.51
CA GLU A 160 1.40 6.05 -12.46
C GLU A 160 1.51 4.63 -11.88
N ASN A 161 2.53 4.35 -11.06
CA ASN A 161 2.67 3.05 -10.43
C ASN A 161 1.54 2.80 -9.43
N LEU A 162 1.23 3.78 -8.57
CA LEU A 162 0.08 3.69 -7.66
C LEU A 162 -1.22 3.44 -8.42
N ARG A 163 -1.41 4.14 -9.56
CA ARG A 163 -2.56 3.94 -10.44
C ARG A 163 -2.61 2.51 -10.99
N SER A 164 -1.47 1.99 -11.46
CA SER A 164 -1.36 0.63 -11.99
C SER A 164 -1.65 -0.44 -10.93
N VAL A 165 -1.11 -0.29 -9.73
CA VAL A 165 -1.38 -1.19 -8.59
C VAL A 165 -2.85 -1.15 -8.20
N THR A 166 -3.43 0.03 -8.04
CA THR A 166 -4.85 0.16 -7.67
C THR A 166 -5.77 -0.40 -8.74
N THR A 167 -5.48 -0.17 -10.01
CA THR A 167 -6.24 -0.75 -11.13
C THR A 167 -6.15 -2.28 -11.11
N SER A 168 -4.96 -2.84 -10.87
CA SER A 168 -4.76 -4.29 -10.78
C SER A 168 -5.48 -4.90 -9.57
N LEU A 169 -5.53 -4.20 -8.44
CA LEU A 169 -6.33 -4.61 -7.27
C LEU A 169 -7.83 -4.66 -7.62
N LEU A 170 -8.34 -3.62 -8.28
CA LEU A 170 -9.74 -3.58 -8.73
C LEU A 170 -10.04 -4.69 -9.74
N TYR A 171 -9.15 -4.92 -10.70
CA TYR A 171 -9.25 -6.02 -11.66
C TYR A 171 -9.34 -7.39 -10.98
N THR A 172 -8.61 -7.59 -9.89
CA THR A 172 -8.63 -8.83 -9.11
C THR A 172 -9.76 -8.89 -8.07
N ASP A 173 -10.78 -8.06 -8.21
CA ASP A 173 -11.97 -7.99 -7.34
C ASP A 173 -11.63 -7.65 -5.87
N VAL A 174 -10.61 -6.82 -5.68
CA VAL A 174 -10.31 -6.19 -4.39
C VAL A 174 -10.88 -4.78 -4.40
N LEU A 175 -11.98 -4.56 -3.68
CA LEU A 175 -12.76 -3.34 -3.78
C LEU A 175 -12.65 -2.48 -2.52
N PRO A 176 -12.55 -1.14 -2.64
CA PRO A 176 -12.49 -0.22 -1.49
C PRO A 176 -13.69 -0.30 -0.56
N LYS A 177 -14.87 -0.74 -1.06
CA LYS A 177 -16.05 -0.96 -0.22
C LYS A 177 -15.90 -2.08 0.81
N ASN A 178 -14.95 -3.00 0.58
CA ASN A 178 -14.76 -4.20 1.40
C ASN A 178 -13.39 -4.25 2.08
N LYS A 179 -12.46 -3.40 1.66
CA LYS A 179 -11.07 -3.37 2.12
C LYS A 179 -10.58 -1.93 2.24
N TYR A 180 -9.75 -1.66 3.21
CA TYR A 180 -9.12 -0.35 3.33
C TYR A 180 -7.94 -0.25 2.36
N PHE A 181 -7.94 0.78 1.52
CA PHE A 181 -6.81 1.17 0.68
C PHE A 181 -6.15 2.38 1.31
N ILE A 182 -4.90 2.24 1.66
CA ILE A 182 -4.11 3.26 2.37
C ILE A 182 -2.87 3.54 1.52
N THR A 183 -2.59 4.80 1.26
CA THR A 183 -1.42 5.22 0.51
C THR A 183 -0.54 6.14 1.35
N LEU A 184 0.74 6.19 1.03
CA LEU A 184 1.65 7.18 1.57
C LEU A 184 1.44 8.50 0.83
N ASN A 185 1.58 9.60 1.56
CA ASN A 185 1.59 10.93 0.95
C ASN A 185 3.00 11.22 0.42
N GLN A 186 3.09 11.65 -0.84
CA GLN A 186 4.30 12.16 -1.44
C GLN A 186 4.14 13.63 -1.79
N TRP A 187 5.18 14.34 -1.49
CA TRP A 187 5.37 15.73 -1.89
C TRP A 187 6.15 15.80 -3.20
#